data_a7c235c4ea3d16aa3b85d2abb195b91a
#
_entry.id   a7c235c4ea3d16aa3b85d2abb195b91a
#
_cell.length_a   1.000
_cell.length_b   1.000
_cell.length_c   1.000
_cell.angle_alpha   90.00
_cell.angle_beta   90.00
_cell.angle_gamma   90.00
#
_symmetry.space_group_name_H-M   'P 1'
#
loop_
_entity.id
_entity.type
_entity.pdbx_description
1 polymer ?
#
loop_
_entity_poly.entity_id
_entity_poly.type
_entity_poly.pdbx_seq_one_letter_code
_entity_poly.pdbx_strand_id
1 'polypeptide(L)'
;MSELKDYHILHFVDKFENVIVKVPPTVSLDSIARMYGLGITKFHLSNTLPMTDHNGDGYGISGKRLKDQILPFVESVASFFKLRNTPVSIIAGGGIYKAKDVEDYYNAGATDYSLSTIFFTPWKVPEVLDTIKYINRQ
;
A
#
# COMPACT_ATOMS: atom_id res chain seq x y z
N MET A 1 0.58 1.82 -15.34
CA MET A 1 1.76 0.97 -15.08
C MET A 1 2.31 0.53 -16.42
N SER A 2 3.56 0.91 -16.74
CA SER A 2 4.23 0.34 -17.88
C SER A 2 4.26 -1.18 -17.70
N GLU A 3 3.90 -1.92 -18.72
CA GLU A 3 3.76 -3.36 -18.69
C GLU A 3 5.04 -4.05 -18.19
N LEU A 4 5.08 -4.40 -16.91
CA LEU A 4 6.01 -5.40 -16.43
C LEU A 4 5.56 -6.73 -17.01
N LYS A 5 6.30 -7.23 -17.97
CA LYS A 5 6.05 -8.56 -18.52
C LYS A 5 6.42 -9.63 -17.48
N ASP A 6 5.72 -10.74 -17.51
CA ASP A 6 5.88 -11.84 -16.54
C ASP A 6 7.33 -12.26 -16.34
N TYR A 7 8.14 -12.30 -17.39
CA TYR A 7 9.53 -12.70 -17.29
C TYR A 7 10.41 -11.71 -16.49
N HIS A 8 10.05 -10.42 -16.46
CA HIS A 8 10.73 -9.44 -15.62
C HIS A 8 10.47 -9.73 -14.15
N ILE A 9 9.20 -10.02 -13.81
CA ILE A 9 8.80 -10.33 -12.43
C ILE A 9 9.49 -11.61 -11.97
N LEU A 10 9.46 -12.66 -12.78
CA LEU A 10 10.15 -13.94 -12.49
C LEU A 10 11.65 -13.74 -12.27
N HIS A 11 12.28 -12.92 -13.10
CA HIS A 11 13.71 -12.63 -12.94
C HIS A 11 14.02 -11.97 -11.59
N PHE A 12 13.20 -11.00 -11.16
CA PHE A 12 13.39 -10.36 -9.87
C PHE A 12 13.12 -11.30 -8.70
N VAL A 13 12.07 -12.10 -8.78
CA VAL A 13 11.74 -13.09 -7.74
C VAL A 13 12.83 -14.13 -7.57
N ASP A 14 13.41 -14.60 -8.66
CA ASP A 14 14.51 -15.59 -8.63
C ASP A 14 15.82 -15.00 -8.08
N LYS A 15 16.02 -13.69 -8.29
CA LYS A 15 17.29 -13.04 -7.96
C LYS A 15 17.33 -12.45 -6.54
N PHE A 16 16.20 -12.03 -6.01
CA PHE A 16 16.11 -11.33 -4.73
C PHE A 16 15.18 -12.05 -3.75
N GLU A 17 15.62 -12.18 -2.49
CA GLU A 17 14.84 -12.85 -1.43
C GLU A 17 13.60 -12.03 -1.02
N ASN A 18 13.69 -10.71 -1.06
CA ASN A 18 12.62 -9.82 -0.64
C ASN A 18 12.26 -8.86 -1.77
N VAL A 19 11.18 -9.15 -2.46
CA VAL A 19 10.64 -8.28 -3.49
C VAL A 19 9.34 -7.66 -3.01
N ILE A 20 9.29 -6.33 -2.95
CA ILE A 20 8.08 -5.57 -2.64
C ILE A 20 7.69 -4.81 -3.89
N VAL A 21 6.46 -5.02 -4.35
CA VAL A 21 5.92 -4.29 -5.50
C VAL A 21 5.04 -3.16 -5.02
N LYS A 22 5.37 -1.94 -5.40
CA LYS A 22 4.53 -0.78 -5.15
C LYS A 22 3.42 -0.71 -6.18
N VAL A 23 2.18 -0.62 -5.70
CA VAL A 23 0.98 -0.73 -6.53
C VAL A 23 0.08 0.48 -6.27
N PRO A 24 -0.25 1.26 -7.30
CA PRO A 24 -1.22 2.35 -7.17
C PRO A 24 -2.67 1.82 -7.12
N PRO A 25 -3.62 2.59 -6.56
CA PRO A 25 -5.01 2.13 -6.41
C PRO A 25 -5.77 1.95 -7.73
N THR A 26 -5.15 2.32 -8.84
CA THR A 26 -5.70 2.13 -10.20
C THR A 26 -5.46 0.73 -10.76
N VAL A 27 -4.65 -0.09 -10.10
CA VAL A 27 -4.33 -1.46 -10.56
C VAL A 27 -5.46 -2.40 -10.16
N SER A 28 -5.83 -3.30 -11.09
CA SER A 28 -6.89 -4.28 -10.86
C SER A 28 -6.47 -5.41 -9.93
N LEU A 29 -7.44 -6.02 -9.27
CA LEU A 29 -7.22 -7.22 -8.45
C LEU A 29 -6.68 -8.38 -9.28
N ASP A 30 -7.08 -8.50 -10.55
CA ASP A 30 -6.56 -9.53 -11.45
C ASP A 30 -5.05 -9.36 -11.68
N SER A 31 -4.58 -8.14 -11.84
CA SER A 31 -3.15 -7.86 -11.98
C SER A 31 -2.38 -8.21 -10.72
N ILE A 32 -2.93 -7.94 -9.55
CA ILE A 32 -2.34 -8.30 -8.26
C ILE A 32 -2.28 -9.81 -8.10
N ALA A 33 -3.37 -10.51 -8.44
CA ALA A 33 -3.45 -11.97 -8.40
C ALA A 33 -2.41 -12.61 -9.34
N ARG A 34 -2.21 -12.04 -10.52
CA ARG A 34 -1.21 -12.49 -11.47
C ARG A 34 0.21 -12.32 -10.91
N MET A 35 0.51 -11.15 -10.34
CA MET A 35 1.82 -10.93 -9.69
C MET A 35 2.05 -11.92 -8.54
N TYR A 36 1.02 -12.19 -7.75
CA TYR A 36 1.10 -13.20 -6.69
C TYR A 36 1.41 -14.58 -7.25
N GLY A 37 0.74 -14.98 -8.32
CA GLY A 37 1.00 -16.26 -8.99
C GLY A 37 2.42 -16.38 -9.54
N LEU A 38 3.09 -15.27 -9.82
CA LEU A 38 4.49 -15.21 -10.24
C LEU A 38 5.49 -15.15 -9.07
N GLY A 39 5.01 -15.18 -7.82
CA GLY A 39 5.86 -15.24 -6.64
C GLY A 39 5.95 -13.95 -5.83
N ILE A 40 5.24 -12.89 -6.19
CA ILE A 40 5.18 -11.66 -5.39
C ILE A 40 4.20 -11.85 -4.23
N THR A 41 4.71 -11.79 -3.00
CA THR A 41 3.92 -11.97 -1.78
C THR A 41 3.81 -10.71 -0.93
N LYS A 42 4.47 -9.63 -1.33
CA LYS A 42 4.51 -8.36 -0.61
C LYS A 42 4.14 -7.20 -1.53
N PHE A 43 3.06 -6.51 -1.20
CA PHE A 43 2.55 -5.38 -1.97
C PHE A 43 2.54 -4.12 -1.12
N HIS A 44 3.12 -3.06 -1.64
CA HIS A 44 3.04 -1.73 -1.05
C HIS A 44 1.92 -0.96 -1.77
N LEU A 45 0.77 -0.90 -1.12
CA LEU A 45 -0.41 -0.23 -1.66
C LEU A 45 -0.35 1.26 -1.32
N SER A 46 0.26 2.01 -2.17
CA SER A 46 0.41 3.45 -2.04
C SER A 46 0.87 4.03 -3.37
N ASN A 47 0.52 5.25 -3.62
CA ASN A 47 1.15 6.11 -4.63
C ASN A 47 0.53 7.50 -4.56
N THR A 48 1.14 8.46 -5.24
CA THR A 48 0.44 9.70 -5.56
C THR A 48 -0.63 9.41 -6.61
N LEU A 49 -1.81 10.00 -6.42
CA LEU A 49 -2.88 9.90 -7.42
C LEU A 49 -2.69 10.99 -8.48
N PRO A 50 -2.73 10.63 -9.76
CA PRO A 50 -2.71 11.63 -10.81
C PRO A 50 -4.02 12.41 -10.80
N MET A 51 -3.91 13.74 -10.76
CA MET A 51 -5.04 14.67 -10.87
C MET A 51 -4.71 15.69 -11.94
N THR A 52 -5.75 16.30 -12.49
CA THR A 52 -5.62 17.38 -13.47
C THR A 52 -6.26 18.63 -12.88
N ASP A 53 -5.56 19.76 -12.94
CA ASP A 53 -6.11 21.03 -12.52
C ASP A 53 -7.06 21.63 -13.57
N HIS A 54 -7.62 22.80 -13.28
CA HIS A 54 -8.55 23.49 -14.20
C HIS A 54 -7.90 23.98 -15.49
N ASN A 55 -6.56 24.01 -15.56
CA ASN A 55 -5.81 24.37 -16.77
C ASN A 55 -5.41 23.13 -17.59
N GLY A 56 -5.73 21.91 -17.11
CA GLY A 56 -5.35 20.67 -17.77
C GLY A 56 -3.95 20.17 -17.39
N ASP A 57 -3.27 20.84 -16.45
CA ASP A 57 -1.96 20.42 -15.96
C ASP A 57 -2.07 19.27 -14.94
N GLY A 58 -1.27 18.22 -15.13
CA GLY A 58 -1.25 17.07 -14.24
C GLY A 58 -0.48 17.34 -12.95
N TYR A 59 -0.99 16.82 -11.83
CA TYR A 59 -0.29 16.82 -10.54
C TYR A 59 -0.64 15.55 -9.74
N GLY A 60 0.16 15.23 -8.71
CA GLY A 60 -0.09 14.10 -7.83
C GLY A 60 -0.71 14.54 -6.51
N ILE A 61 -1.70 13.79 -6.02
CA ILE A 61 -2.22 13.93 -4.66
C ILE A 61 -1.38 13.09 -3.72
N SER A 62 -0.91 13.72 -2.65
CA SER A 62 -0.23 13.06 -1.53
C SER A 62 -0.80 13.57 -0.20
N GLY A 63 -0.27 13.09 0.92
CA GLY A 63 -0.70 13.51 2.24
C GLY A 63 -2.07 12.96 2.65
N LYS A 64 -2.79 13.71 3.47
CA LYS A 64 -4.03 13.24 4.13
C LYS A 64 -5.12 12.75 3.19
N ARG A 65 -5.28 13.39 2.04
CA ARG A 65 -6.30 13.03 1.05
C ARG A 65 -6.09 11.65 0.43
N LEU A 66 -4.85 11.18 0.44
CA LEU A 66 -4.52 9.90 -0.16
C LEU A 66 -5.18 8.73 0.57
N LYS A 67 -5.42 8.85 1.88
CA LYS A 67 -6.08 7.81 2.67
C LYS A 67 -7.45 7.44 2.13
N ASP A 68 -8.24 8.41 1.68
CA ASP A 68 -9.59 8.18 1.16
C ASP A 68 -9.59 7.26 -0.06
N GLN A 69 -8.50 7.21 -0.79
CA GLN A 69 -8.32 6.37 -1.96
C GLN A 69 -7.63 5.03 -1.64
N ILE A 70 -6.65 5.07 -0.76
CA ILE A 70 -5.85 3.87 -0.44
C ILE A 70 -6.59 2.95 0.52
N LEU A 71 -7.33 3.47 1.49
CA LEU A 71 -8.02 2.65 2.48
C LEU A 71 -9.01 1.64 1.84
N PRO A 72 -9.91 2.04 0.94
CA PRO A 72 -10.78 1.09 0.24
C PRO A 72 -10.00 0.09 -0.63
N PHE A 73 -8.88 0.52 -1.18
CA PHE A 73 -8.02 -0.36 -1.99
C PHE A 73 -7.35 -1.43 -1.11
N VAL A 74 -6.82 -1.06 0.05
CA VAL A 74 -6.28 -2.02 1.03
C VAL A 74 -7.35 -3.04 1.43
N GLU A 75 -8.54 -2.57 1.74
CA GLU A 75 -9.66 -3.43 2.11
C GLU A 75 -10.02 -4.43 1.00
N SER A 76 -10.08 -3.97 -0.26
CA SER A 76 -10.36 -4.82 -1.41
C SER A 76 -9.29 -5.88 -1.63
N VAL A 77 -8.02 -5.51 -1.56
CA VAL A 77 -6.89 -6.44 -1.72
C VAL A 77 -6.85 -7.45 -0.58
N ALA A 78 -6.97 -6.99 0.66
CA ALA A 78 -6.96 -7.86 1.84
C ALA A 78 -8.11 -8.88 1.80
N SER A 79 -9.31 -8.43 1.46
CA SER A 79 -10.48 -9.30 1.33
C SER A 79 -10.31 -10.34 0.23
N PHE A 80 -9.73 -9.94 -0.91
CA PHE A 80 -9.44 -10.84 -2.02
C PHE A 80 -8.57 -12.03 -1.59
N PHE A 81 -7.48 -11.77 -0.88
CA PHE A 81 -6.57 -12.83 -0.41
C PHE A 81 -7.13 -13.62 0.77
N LYS A 82 -7.86 -12.95 1.68
CA LYS A 82 -8.52 -13.62 2.80
C LYS A 82 -9.55 -14.63 2.36
N LEU A 83 -10.39 -14.31 1.38
CA LEU A 83 -11.39 -15.22 0.82
C LEU A 83 -10.76 -16.46 0.18
N ARG A 84 -9.54 -16.34 -0.31
CA ARG A 84 -8.77 -17.43 -0.91
C ARG A 84 -7.88 -18.16 0.08
N ASN A 85 -7.91 -17.74 1.35
CA ASN A 85 -7.07 -18.28 2.41
C ASN A 85 -5.58 -18.29 2.03
N THR A 86 -5.13 -17.21 1.42
CA THR A 86 -3.80 -17.07 0.84
C THR A 86 -3.00 -16.02 1.60
N PRO A 87 -1.83 -16.34 2.17
CA PRO A 87 -1.02 -15.38 2.93
C PRO A 87 -0.39 -14.33 2.03
N VAL A 88 -0.46 -13.08 2.45
CA VAL A 88 0.11 -11.93 1.74
C VAL A 88 0.51 -10.85 2.73
N SER A 89 1.59 -10.13 2.44
CA SER A 89 1.96 -8.92 3.19
C SER A 89 1.45 -7.69 2.46
N ILE A 90 0.66 -6.89 3.16
CA ILE A 90 0.08 -5.66 2.63
C ILE A 90 0.65 -4.48 3.42
N ILE A 91 1.51 -3.72 2.77
CA ILE A 91 2.08 -2.49 3.32
C ILE A 91 1.18 -1.34 2.88
N ALA A 92 0.48 -0.72 3.83
CA ALA A 92 -0.39 0.41 3.56
C ALA A 92 0.36 1.73 3.74
N GLY A 93 0.21 2.63 2.80
CA GLY A 93 0.80 3.96 2.88
C GLY A 93 -0.10 5.00 2.23
N GLY A 94 -0.23 6.13 2.90
CA GLY A 94 -1.01 7.26 2.41
C GLY A 94 -1.89 7.86 3.50
N GLY A 95 -1.63 9.10 3.85
CA GLY A 95 -2.44 9.85 4.81
C GLY A 95 -2.38 9.38 6.25
N ILE A 96 -1.27 8.74 6.67
CA ILE A 96 -1.08 8.29 8.06
C ILE A 96 -0.46 9.43 8.86
N TYR A 97 -1.25 10.05 9.76
CA TYR A 97 -0.82 11.18 10.59
C TYR A 97 -1.13 11.01 12.07
N LYS A 98 -1.95 10.03 12.45
CA LYS A 98 -2.40 9.78 13.82
C LYS A 98 -2.71 8.30 14.04
N ALA A 99 -2.84 7.91 15.29
CA ALA A 99 -3.17 6.53 15.69
C ALA A 99 -4.37 5.96 14.95
N LYS A 100 -5.44 6.75 14.82
CA LYS A 100 -6.66 6.34 14.12
C LYS A 100 -6.41 5.92 12.67
N ASP A 101 -5.49 6.58 11.98
CA ASP A 101 -5.16 6.23 10.61
C ASP A 101 -4.52 4.84 10.51
N VAL A 102 -3.64 4.50 11.45
CA VAL A 102 -3.03 3.16 11.53
C VAL A 102 -4.11 2.11 11.85
N GLU A 103 -4.97 2.39 12.81
CA GLU A 103 -6.06 1.48 13.19
C GLU A 103 -7.00 1.20 12.02
N ASP A 104 -7.35 2.23 11.26
CA ASP A 104 -8.21 2.08 10.08
C ASP A 104 -7.57 1.18 9.03
N TYR A 105 -6.27 1.34 8.77
CA TYR A 105 -5.55 0.46 7.86
C TYR A 105 -5.40 -0.96 8.39
N TYR A 106 -5.16 -1.11 9.68
CA TYR A 106 -5.11 -2.43 10.33
C TYR A 106 -6.44 -3.17 10.19
N ASN A 107 -7.55 -2.49 10.47
CA ASN A 107 -8.88 -3.06 10.36
C ASN A 107 -9.25 -3.38 8.91
N ALA A 108 -8.68 -2.65 7.95
CA ALA A 108 -8.84 -2.95 6.52
C ALA A 108 -8.01 -4.16 6.05
N GLY A 109 -7.06 -4.63 6.86
CA GLY A 109 -6.26 -5.82 6.58
C GLY A 109 -4.79 -5.56 6.27
N ALA A 110 -4.29 -4.35 6.50
CA ALA A 110 -2.85 -4.07 6.36
C ALA A 110 -2.03 -4.84 7.39
N THR A 111 -0.86 -5.31 6.98
CA THR A 111 0.10 -6.00 7.84
C THR A 111 1.27 -5.10 8.24
N ASP A 112 1.56 -4.09 7.45
CA ASP A 112 2.65 -3.15 7.65
C ASP A 112 2.26 -1.76 7.17
N TYR A 113 3.06 -0.75 7.52
CA TYR A 113 2.72 0.65 7.29
C TYR A 113 3.90 1.42 6.72
N SER A 114 3.64 2.29 5.77
CA SER A 114 4.61 3.20 5.17
C SER A 114 4.30 4.64 5.57
N LEU A 115 5.27 5.30 6.16
CA LEU A 115 5.14 6.69 6.63
C LEU A 115 5.99 7.59 5.74
N SER A 116 5.44 8.72 5.31
CA SER A 116 6.20 9.69 4.50
C SER A 116 5.88 11.14 4.89
N THR A 117 4.76 11.68 4.47
CA THR A 117 4.44 13.10 4.68
C THR A 117 4.25 13.51 6.14
N ILE A 118 4.01 12.55 7.05
CA ILE A 118 3.96 12.81 8.49
C ILE A 118 5.27 13.43 9.02
N PHE A 119 6.40 13.15 8.36
CA PHE A 119 7.71 13.70 8.76
C PHE A 119 7.83 15.21 8.58
N PHE A 120 6.90 15.84 7.86
CA PHE A 120 6.74 17.30 7.86
C PHE A 120 6.09 17.82 9.14
N THR A 121 5.51 16.94 9.96
CA THR A 121 4.95 17.22 11.28
C THR A 121 5.54 16.24 12.30
N PRO A 122 6.86 16.33 12.60
CA PRO A 122 7.58 15.28 13.32
C PRO A 122 7.06 15.03 14.73
N TRP A 123 6.38 15.98 15.36
CA TRP A 123 5.76 15.80 16.68
C TRP A 123 4.60 14.78 16.69
N LYS A 124 4.07 14.42 15.52
CA LYS A 124 3.02 13.39 15.38
C LYS A 124 3.56 11.98 15.23
N VAL A 125 4.83 11.84 14.90
CA VAL A 125 5.45 10.54 14.61
C VAL A 125 5.44 9.60 15.81
N PRO A 126 5.76 10.03 17.05
CA PRO A 126 5.80 9.11 18.20
C PRO A 126 4.48 8.38 18.44
N GLU A 127 3.34 9.07 18.37
CA GLU A 127 2.01 8.47 18.56
C GLU A 127 1.77 7.36 17.52
N VAL A 128 2.06 7.63 16.26
CA VAL A 128 1.86 6.69 15.16
C VAL A 128 2.76 5.47 15.34
N LEU A 129 4.04 5.67 15.65
CA LEU A 129 4.98 4.56 15.88
C LEU A 129 4.58 3.70 17.07
N ASP A 130 4.12 4.30 18.16
CA ASP A 130 3.67 3.56 19.33
C ASP A 130 2.44 2.71 19.02
N THR A 131 1.51 3.22 18.22
CA THR A 131 0.35 2.48 17.75
C THR A 131 0.74 1.29 16.88
N ILE A 132 1.68 1.46 15.95
CA ILE A 132 2.20 0.37 15.12
C ILE A 132 2.86 -0.70 15.98
N LYS A 133 3.68 -0.32 16.94
CA LYS A 133 4.33 -1.25 17.88
C LYS A 133 3.32 -2.03 18.70
N TYR A 134 2.27 -1.37 19.18
CA TYR A 134 1.20 -2.01 19.94
C TYR A 134 0.48 -3.06 19.09
N ILE A 135 0.10 -2.72 17.89
CA ILE A 135 -0.56 -3.64 16.94
C ILE A 135 0.33 -4.84 16.63
N ASN A 136 1.61 -4.62 16.37
CA ASN A 136 2.54 -5.69 16.01
C ASN A 136 2.84 -6.66 17.18
N ARG A 137 2.49 -6.31 18.42
CA ARG A 137 2.64 -7.19 19.59
C ARG A 137 1.42 -8.08 19.83
N GLN A 138 0.34 -7.86 19.12
CA GLN A 138 -0.86 -8.69 19.15
C GLN A 138 -0.77 -9.83 18.15
#